data_24c90d091daa241ea97d001c6738782f
#
_entry.id   24c90d091daa241ea97d001c6738782f
#
_cell.length_a   1.000
_cell.length_b   1.000
_cell.length_c   1.000
_cell.angle_alpha   90.00
_cell.angle_beta   90.00
_cell.angle_gamma   90.00
#
_symmetry.space_group_name_H-M   'P 1'
#
loop_
_entity.id
_entity.type
_entity.pdbx_description
1 polymer ?
#
loop_
_entity_poly.entity_id
_entity_poly.type
_entity_poly.pdbx_seq_one_letter_code
_entity_poly.pdbx_strand_id
1 'polypeptide(L)'
;PFTKCRTFHDGIDLRFGNGVVYSMLPGKVAAVHYGNTGYGNYVILDHGTMRCLYGHLSEIYAKAGTDVEAGTVVGFVGSTGRSTGPHLHIQLQRLTANNSWTSVDPMPFIEQLNRQVQDFNKRLAEISGKDSPIYNNVEAATKELNIENLYAALKRHGIKYPKIVLAQAILETGAFRSRVCRENNNLFGLRHSKGYYAFEHWEESVIAYRDKVQYKHRDNENYYSFLRRIGYSTSKDYVRRVREIVNQL
;
A
#
# COMPACT_ATOMS: atom_id res chain seq x y z
N PRO A 1 30.62 32.16 14.86
CA PRO A 1 30.94 30.80 14.52
C PRO A 1 29.67 29.97 14.57
N PHE A 2 29.10 29.66 13.40
CA PHE A 2 27.89 28.88 13.27
C PHE A 2 28.31 27.41 13.25
N THR A 3 28.23 26.71 14.38
CA THR A 3 28.19 25.25 14.40
C THR A 3 26.84 24.79 13.92
N LYS A 4 26.66 24.68 12.59
CA LYS A 4 25.61 23.86 12.02
C LYS A 4 25.93 22.40 12.41
N CYS A 5 25.31 21.91 13.47
CA CYS A 5 25.23 20.49 13.70
C CYS A 5 24.42 19.91 12.55
N ARG A 6 25.11 19.41 11.50
CA ARG A 6 24.48 18.58 10.47
C ARG A 6 24.08 17.30 11.17
N THR A 7 22.81 17.18 11.53
CA THR A 7 22.26 15.88 11.88
C THR A 7 22.44 14.97 10.66
N PHE A 8 23.26 13.94 10.82
CA PHE A 8 23.47 12.93 9.79
C PHE A 8 22.09 12.29 9.50
N HIS A 9 21.69 12.29 8.21
CA HIS A 9 20.50 11.60 7.75
C HIS A 9 20.93 10.19 7.39
N ASP A 10 20.52 9.20 8.20
CA ASP A 10 21.00 7.82 8.16
C ASP A 10 20.13 6.90 7.27
N GLY A 11 19.35 7.48 6.38
CA GLY A 11 18.49 6.81 5.43
C GLY A 11 18.20 7.67 4.21
N ILE A 12 17.17 7.30 3.48
CA ILE A 12 16.63 8.08 2.35
C ILE A 12 15.14 8.37 2.57
N ASP A 13 14.71 9.51 2.05
CA ASP A 13 13.31 9.93 2.05
C ASP A 13 12.73 9.80 0.66
N LEU A 14 11.76 8.90 0.52
CA LEU A 14 11.03 8.69 -0.72
C LEU A 14 9.71 9.46 -0.66
N ARG A 15 9.54 10.43 -1.55
CA ARG A 15 8.29 11.20 -1.70
C ARG A 15 7.47 10.61 -2.82
N PHE A 16 6.48 9.88 -2.45
CA PHE A 16 5.37 9.48 -3.28
C PHE A 16 4.12 9.64 -2.41
N GLY A 17 2.97 9.95 -2.98
CA GLY A 17 1.76 10.28 -2.26
C GLY A 17 1.42 9.34 -1.08
N ASN A 18 0.17 9.20 -0.67
CA ASN A 18 -0.26 8.29 0.42
C ASN A 18 -0.17 6.82 -0.02
N GLY A 19 1.06 6.35 -0.32
CA GLY A 19 1.32 5.03 -0.88
C GLY A 19 1.33 3.92 0.16
N VAL A 20 1.08 2.71 -0.31
CA VAL A 20 1.27 1.48 0.47
C VAL A 20 2.75 1.17 0.59
N VAL A 21 3.20 0.82 1.79
CA VAL A 21 4.58 0.41 2.04
C VAL A 21 4.64 -1.11 2.10
N TYR A 22 5.49 -1.69 1.28
CA TYR A 22 5.72 -3.12 1.19
C TYR A 22 7.08 -3.50 1.74
N SER A 23 7.20 -4.71 2.28
CA SER A 23 8.49 -5.28 2.60
C SER A 23 9.31 -5.50 1.32
N MET A 24 10.54 -5.00 1.28
CA MET A 24 11.44 -5.18 0.13
C MET A 24 11.99 -6.61 0.05
N LEU A 25 12.13 -7.29 1.18
CA LEU A 25 12.71 -8.63 1.30
C LEU A 25 11.87 -9.49 2.24
N PRO A 26 11.95 -10.83 2.14
CA PRO A 26 11.40 -11.71 3.17
C PRO A 26 12.21 -11.56 4.47
N GLY A 27 11.53 -11.73 5.61
CA GLY A 27 12.19 -11.61 6.92
C GLY A 27 11.21 -11.64 8.07
N LYS A 28 11.65 -11.17 9.23
CA LYS A 28 10.86 -11.14 10.46
C LYS A 28 10.64 -9.70 10.93
N VAL A 29 9.44 -9.39 11.38
CA VAL A 29 9.16 -8.10 12.02
C VAL A 29 9.86 -8.05 13.37
N ALA A 30 11.00 -7.36 13.43
CA ALA A 30 11.83 -7.24 14.64
C ALA A 30 11.21 -6.26 15.64
N ALA A 31 10.61 -5.16 15.16
CA ALA A 31 9.97 -4.16 16.00
C ALA A 31 8.85 -3.42 15.29
N VAL A 32 7.86 -3.01 16.06
CA VAL A 32 6.81 -2.05 15.68
C VAL A 32 6.77 -0.97 16.74
N HIS A 33 6.79 0.28 16.32
CA HIS A 33 6.78 1.43 17.21
C HIS A 33 5.73 2.45 16.80
N TYR A 34 5.02 3.00 17.79
CA TYR A 34 4.10 4.12 17.62
C TYR A 34 4.60 5.31 18.43
N GLY A 35 4.80 6.46 17.76
CA GLY A 35 5.33 7.65 18.41
C GLY A 35 5.14 8.90 17.56
N ASN A 36 5.46 10.05 18.18
CA ASN A 36 5.35 11.37 17.55
C ASN A 36 6.69 12.13 17.50
N THR A 37 7.80 11.46 17.78
CA THR A 37 9.16 12.02 17.72
C THR A 37 10.05 11.16 16.82
N GLY A 38 11.19 11.67 16.37
CA GLY A 38 12.13 10.95 15.50
C GLY A 38 11.45 10.36 14.26
N TYR A 39 11.57 9.06 14.07
CA TYR A 39 10.96 8.31 12.94
C TYR A 39 9.42 8.17 13.04
N GLY A 40 8.79 8.68 14.11
CA GLY A 40 7.35 8.56 14.31
C GLY A 40 6.88 7.11 14.48
N ASN A 41 5.84 6.72 13.75
CA ASN A 41 5.45 5.32 13.64
C ASN A 41 6.40 4.63 12.66
N TYR A 42 7.01 3.54 13.09
CA TYR A 42 7.93 2.80 12.25
C TYR A 42 7.89 1.30 12.49
N VAL A 43 8.36 0.56 11.50
CA VAL A 43 8.57 -0.89 11.55
C VAL A 43 10.02 -1.18 11.25
N ILE A 44 10.61 -2.14 11.96
CA ILE A 44 11.92 -2.70 11.64
C ILE A 44 11.71 -4.15 11.20
N LEU A 45 12.18 -4.45 10.00
CA LEU A 45 12.24 -5.81 9.48
C LEU A 45 13.69 -6.33 9.56
N ASP A 46 13.84 -7.54 10.09
CA ASP A 46 15.11 -8.26 10.17
C ASP A 46 15.17 -9.29 9.05
N HIS A 47 16.18 -9.15 8.19
CA HIS A 47 16.44 -9.99 7.03
C HIS A 47 17.72 -10.85 7.23
N GLY A 48 18.11 -11.11 8.49
CA GLY A 48 19.30 -11.84 8.88
C GLY A 48 20.54 -10.94 9.05
N THR A 49 21.29 -10.71 7.98
CA THR A 49 22.48 -9.83 8.03
C THR A 49 22.17 -8.36 7.79
N MET A 50 20.92 -8.06 7.46
CA MET A 50 20.42 -6.69 7.17
C MET A 50 19.13 -6.43 7.94
N ARG A 51 18.91 -5.16 8.28
CA ARG A 51 17.64 -4.65 8.81
C ARG A 51 17.17 -3.46 7.98
N CYS A 52 15.87 -3.38 7.81
CA CYS A 52 15.23 -2.26 7.14
C CYS A 52 14.24 -1.59 8.11
N LEU A 53 14.40 -0.27 8.32
CA LEU A 53 13.43 0.56 9.03
C LEU A 53 12.59 1.31 8.01
N TYR A 54 11.27 1.26 8.19
CA TYR A 54 10.25 2.00 7.44
C TYR A 54 9.61 3.02 8.38
N GLY A 55 9.96 4.29 8.22
CA GLY A 55 9.57 5.37 9.15
C GLY A 55 8.46 6.28 8.63
N HIS A 56 7.97 7.14 9.53
CA HIS A 56 6.93 8.16 9.34
C HIS A 56 5.58 7.61 8.90
N LEU A 57 5.29 6.33 9.21
CA LEU A 57 4.07 5.65 8.77
C LEU A 57 2.82 6.29 9.38
N SER A 58 1.75 6.40 8.59
CA SER A 58 0.42 6.80 9.09
C SER A 58 -0.28 5.64 9.78
N GLU A 59 -0.11 4.43 9.25
CA GLU A 59 -0.68 3.19 9.78
C GLU A 59 0.34 2.06 9.63
N ILE A 60 0.33 1.11 10.58
CA ILE A 60 1.18 -0.08 10.57
C ILE A 60 0.27 -1.32 10.57
N TYR A 61 0.56 -2.26 9.67
CA TYR A 61 -0.12 -3.56 9.58
C TYR A 61 0.76 -4.72 10.03
N ALA A 62 2.09 -4.55 9.96
CA ALA A 62 3.04 -5.53 10.45
C ALA A 62 2.87 -5.74 11.97
N LYS A 63 3.01 -6.98 12.41
CA LYS A 63 2.98 -7.34 13.83
C LYS A 63 4.34 -7.85 14.26
N ALA A 64 4.88 -7.33 15.37
CA ALA A 64 6.16 -7.78 15.89
C ALA A 64 6.19 -9.30 16.11
N GLY A 65 7.30 -9.93 15.72
CA GLY A 65 7.51 -11.37 15.81
C GLY A 65 6.94 -12.20 14.67
N THR A 66 6.18 -11.62 13.73
CA THR A 66 5.65 -12.35 12.55
C THR A 66 6.66 -12.38 11.40
N ASP A 67 6.63 -13.44 10.62
CA ASP A 67 7.38 -13.54 9.38
C ASP A 67 6.62 -12.84 8.24
N VAL A 68 7.35 -12.24 7.33
CA VAL A 68 6.83 -11.54 6.15
C VAL A 68 7.58 -11.96 4.89
N GLU A 69 6.85 -12.08 3.79
CA GLU A 69 7.42 -12.27 2.47
C GLU A 69 7.73 -10.91 1.82
N ALA A 70 8.60 -10.90 0.80
CA ALA A 70 8.75 -9.74 -0.06
C ALA A 70 7.39 -9.36 -0.67
N GLY A 71 7.07 -8.06 -0.69
CA GLY A 71 5.74 -7.59 -1.14
C GLY A 71 4.63 -7.65 -0.08
N THR A 72 4.89 -8.14 1.13
CA THR A 72 3.93 -8.07 2.24
C THR A 72 3.71 -6.61 2.64
N VAL A 73 2.45 -6.20 2.81
CA VAL A 73 2.11 -4.84 3.26
C VAL A 73 2.60 -4.62 4.68
N VAL A 74 3.46 -3.62 4.86
CA VAL A 74 4.01 -3.22 6.16
C VAL A 74 3.16 -2.12 6.79
N GLY A 75 2.70 -1.16 5.99
CA GLY A 75 1.94 -0.01 6.45
C GLY A 75 1.63 0.98 5.33
N PHE A 76 1.35 2.21 5.71
CA PHE A 76 1.09 3.31 4.79
C PHE A 76 2.01 4.49 5.06
N VAL A 77 2.44 5.14 3.98
CA VAL A 77 3.18 6.40 4.06
C VAL A 77 2.39 7.43 4.86
N GLY A 78 3.08 8.16 5.70
CA GLY A 78 2.49 9.20 6.53
C GLY A 78 3.46 10.35 6.77
N SER A 79 3.20 11.09 7.84
CA SER A 79 3.99 12.24 8.28
C SER A 79 4.04 12.27 9.82
N THR A 80 4.21 11.10 10.45
CA THR A 80 4.32 11.01 11.91
C THR A 80 5.75 11.29 12.37
N GLY A 81 5.93 11.67 13.64
CA GLY A 81 7.24 12.02 14.18
C GLY A 81 7.80 13.33 13.61
N ARG A 82 9.12 13.38 13.45
CA ARG A 82 9.81 14.57 12.92
C ARG A 82 9.77 14.59 11.39
N SER A 83 8.65 15.02 10.84
CA SER A 83 8.39 15.05 9.40
C SER A 83 7.79 16.39 8.96
N THR A 84 8.19 16.90 7.80
CA THR A 84 7.67 18.14 7.20
C THR A 84 6.52 17.91 6.23
N GLY A 85 6.19 16.66 5.93
CA GLY A 85 5.11 16.27 5.02
C GLY A 85 5.15 14.79 4.71
N PRO A 86 4.14 14.23 4.03
CA PRO A 86 4.07 12.81 3.73
C PRO A 86 5.29 12.33 2.94
N HIS A 87 6.03 11.36 3.48
CA HIS A 87 7.13 10.66 2.84
C HIS A 87 7.40 9.35 3.58
N LEU A 88 8.08 8.43 2.92
CA LEU A 88 8.62 7.22 3.52
C LEU A 88 10.10 7.43 3.81
N HIS A 89 10.50 7.34 5.07
CA HIS A 89 11.91 7.22 5.46
C HIS A 89 12.31 5.75 5.43
N ILE A 90 13.36 5.41 4.69
CA ILE A 90 13.97 4.07 4.65
C ILE A 90 15.38 4.17 5.19
N GLN A 91 15.65 3.44 6.27
CA GLN A 91 16.99 3.23 6.79
C GLN A 91 17.38 1.77 6.60
N LEU A 92 18.56 1.54 6.03
CA LEU A 92 19.12 0.21 5.89
C LEU A 92 20.29 0.06 6.88
N GLN A 93 20.32 -1.06 7.59
CA GLN A 93 21.38 -1.39 8.53
C GLN A 93 21.97 -2.74 8.18
N ARG A 94 23.28 -2.88 8.33
CA ARG A 94 24.03 -4.12 8.16
C ARG A 94 24.62 -4.57 9.49
N LEU A 95 24.54 -5.87 9.75
CA LEU A 95 25.22 -6.48 10.90
C LEU A 95 26.73 -6.49 10.67
N THR A 96 27.47 -5.95 11.62
CA THR A 96 28.94 -5.93 11.61
C THR A 96 29.54 -7.18 12.23
N ALA A 97 30.82 -7.42 12.01
CA ALA A 97 31.56 -8.53 12.61
C ALA A 97 31.53 -8.52 14.15
N ASN A 98 31.35 -7.32 14.75
CA ASN A 98 31.25 -7.13 16.20
C ASN A 98 29.81 -7.30 16.72
N ASN A 99 28.91 -7.87 15.91
CA ASN A 99 27.51 -8.11 16.26
C ASN A 99 26.73 -6.83 16.58
N SER A 100 27.10 -5.68 15.96
CA SER A 100 26.40 -4.41 16.05
C SER A 100 25.78 -4.01 14.70
N TRP A 101 24.72 -3.23 14.73
CA TRP A 101 24.05 -2.71 13.55
C TRP A 101 24.65 -1.36 13.15
N THR A 102 24.98 -1.19 11.88
CA THR A 102 25.45 0.09 11.33
C THR A 102 24.64 0.50 10.12
N SER A 103 24.28 1.77 10.05
CA SER A 103 23.55 2.32 8.90
C SER A 103 24.44 2.29 7.65
N VAL A 104 23.86 1.91 6.54
CA VAL A 104 24.48 1.90 5.21
C VAL A 104 23.60 2.69 4.25
N ASP A 105 24.19 3.22 3.17
CA ASP A 105 23.43 3.90 2.12
C ASP A 105 22.42 2.94 1.47
N PRO A 106 21.12 3.23 1.51
CA PRO A 106 20.11 2.36 0.90
C PRO A 106 20.09 2.41 -0.63
N MET A 107 20.61 3.47 -1.26
CA MET A 107 20.46 3.69 -2.70
C MET A 107 21.05 2.58 -3.56
N PRO A 108 22.30 2.11 -3.35
CA PRO A 108 22.85 1.02 -4.16
C PRO A 108 22.03 -0.25 -4.10
N PHE A 109 21.44 -0.53 -2.94
CA PHE A 109 20.58 -1.72 -2.74
C PHE A 109 19.24 -1.56 -3.48
N ILE A 110 18.60 -0.41 -3.37
CA ILE A 110 17.33 -0.11 -4.07
C ILE A 110 17.52 -0.12 -5.58
N GLU A 111 18.61 0.45 -6.09
CA GLU A 111 18.95 0.41 -7.51
C GLU A 111 19.19 -1.01 -8.01
N GLN A 112 19.83 -1.85 -7.19
CA GLN A 112 20.03 -3.26 -7.52
C GLN A 112 18.71 -4.01 -7.59
N LEU A 113 17.80 -3.81 -6.62
CA LEU A 113 16.46 -4.39 -6.66
C LEU A 113 15.68 -3.95 -7.90
N ASN A 114 15.72 -2.66 -8.22
CA ASN A 114 15.04 -2.14 -9.42
C ASN A 114 15.59 -2.77 -10.71
N ARG A 115 16.92 -2.91 -10.83
CA ARG A 115 17.52 -3.62 -11.98
C ARG A 115 17.06 -5.06 -12.07
N GLN A 116 17.03 -5.78 -10.95
CA GLN A 116 16.56 -7.18 -10.93
C GLN A 116 15.09 -7.30 -11.34
N VAL A 117 14.23 -6.38 -10.87
CA VAL A 117 12.82 -6.35 -11.27
C VAL A 117 12.67 -6.06 -12.77
N GLN A 118 13.43 -5.11 -13.30
CA GLN A 118 13.41 -4.80 -14.73
C GLN A 118 13.90 -5.97 -15.59
N ASP A 119 14.99 -6.63 -15.19
CA ASP A 119 15.53 -7.80 -15.88
C ASP A 119 14.55 -8.98 -15.82
N PHE A 120 13.92 -9.20 -14.67
CA PHE A 120 12.89 -10.21 -14.50
C PHE A 120 11.68 -9.94 -15.41
N ASN A 121 11.16 -8.71 -15.43
CA ASN A 121 10.05 -8.31 -16.28
C ASN A 121 10.40 -8.47 -17.77
N LYS A 122 11.62 -8.11 -18.17
CA LYS A 122 12.11 -8.30 -19.54
C LYS A 122 12.13 -9.79 -19.93
N ARG A 123 12.70 -10.63 -19.08
CA ARG A 123 12.72 -12.10 -19.32
C ARG A 123 11.34 -12.72 -19.37
N LEU A 124 10.42 -12.25 -18.51
CA LEU A 124 9.02 -12.68 -18.54
C LEU A 124 8.35 -12.30 -19.88
N ALA A 125 8.57 -11.09 -20.36
CA ALA A 125 8.04 -10.65 -21.64
C ALA A 125 8.60 -11.49 -22.82
N GLU A 126 9.88 -11.90 -22.75
CA GLU A 126 10.53 -12.76 -23.76
C GLU A 126 9.96 -14.18 -23.76
N ILE A 127 9.69 -14.77 -22.59
CA ILE A 127 9.24 -16.16 -22.42
C ILE A 127 7.73 -16.29 -22.67
N SER A 128 6.93 -15.37 -22.21
CA SER A 128 5.48 -15.49 -22.16
C SER A 128 4.76 -14.86 -23.34
N GLY A 129 5.45 -14.11 -24.20
CA GLY A 129 4.80 -13.31 -25.23
C GLY A 129 3.86 -12.24 -24.64
N LYS A 130 3.26 -11.42 -25.52
CA LYS A 130 2.36 -10.33 -25.08
C LYS A 130 1.06 -10.81 -24.41
N ASP A 131 0.73 -12.09 -24.47
CA ASP A 131 -0.49 -12.69 -23.92
C ASP A 131 -0.31 -13.30 -22.53
N SER A 132 0.85 -13.10 -21.89
CA SER A 132 1.07 -13.58 -20.51
C SER A 132 0.21 -12.84 -19.50
N PRO A 133 -0.40 -13.55 -18.53
CA PRO A 133 -1.13 -12.91 -17.42
C PRO A 133 -0.28 -11.89 -16.63
N ILE A 134 1.04 -12.06 -16.60
CA ILE A 134 1.97 -11.17 -15.90
C ILE A 134 2.26 -9.93 -16.75
N TYR A 135 2.44 -10.07 -18.08
CA TYR A 135 2.58 -8.93 -18.99
C TYR A 135 1.31 -8.08 -18.98
N ASN A 136 0.13 -8.73 -19.03
CA ASN A 136 -1.16 -8.07 -18.92
C ASN A 136 -1.36 -7.35 -17.58
N ASN A 137 -0.67 -7.77 -16.50
CA ASN A 137 -0.70 -7.06 -15.21
C ASN A 137 0.09 -5.74 -15.23
N VAL A 138 1.20 -5.65 -15.96
CA VAL A 138 1.98 -4.41 -16.10
C VAL A 138 1.27 -3.44 -17.05
N GLU A 139 0.73 -3.95 -18.16
CA GLU A 139 -0.02 -3.15 -19.13
C GLU A 139 -1.41 -2.71 -18.59
N ALA A 140 -1.99 -3.51 -17.70
CA ALA A 140 -3.26 -3.19 -17.04
C ALA A 140 -3.16 -2.03 -16.05
N ALA A 141 -1.99 -1.80 -15.45
CA ALA A 141 -1.76 -0.68 -14.53
C ALA A 141 -1.85 0.70 -15.22
N THR A 142 -1.84 0.75 -16.54
CA THR A 142 -1.97 1.98 -17.34
C THR A 142 -3.34 2.13 -18.02
N LYS A 143 -4.27 1.18 -17.79
CA LYS A 143 -5.57 1.20 -18.44
C LYS A 143 -6.48 2.30 -17.88
N GLU A 144 -7.25 2.90 -18.77
CA GLU A 144 -8.29 3.85 -18.42
C GLU A 144 -9.29 3.25 -17.41
N LEU A 145 -9.75 4.04 -16.46
CA LEU A 145 -10.76 3.64 -15.49
C LEU A 145 -12.12 3.47 -16.18
N ASN A 146 -12.57 2.24 -16.29
CA ASN A 146 -13.92 1.87 -16.70
C ASN A 146 -14.39 0.60 -15.95
N ILE A 147 -15.63 0.20 -16.15
CA ILE A 147 -16.24 -0.94 -15.43
C ILE A 147 -15.46 -2.24 -15.68
N GLU A 148 -15.07 -2.50 -16.92
CA GLU A 148 -14.39 -3.75 -17.31
C GLU A 148 -12.99 -3.81 -16.72
N ASN A 149 -12.20 -2.74 -16.85
CA ASN A 149 -10.85 -2.64 -16.32
C ASN A 149 -10.85 -2.70 -14.79
N LEU A 150 -11.81 -2.01 -14.12
CA LEU A 150 -11.95 -2.08 -12.69
C LEU A 150 -12.34 -3.49 -12.22
N TYR A 151 -13.29 -4.15 -12.90
CA TYR A 151 -13.67 -5.51 -12.53
C TYR A 151 -12.51 -6.51 -12.69
N ALA A 152 -11.72 -6.36 -13.76
CA ALA A 152 -10.51 -7.15 -13.95
C ALA A 152 -9.47 -6.89 -12.84
N ALA A 153 -9.25 -5.63 -12.45
CA ALA A 153 -8.35 -5.25 -11.36
C ALA A 153 -8.81 -5.81 -10.02
N LEU A 154 -10.11 -5.74 -9.70
CA LEU A 154 -10.67 -6.32 -8.48
C LEU A 154 -10.38 -7.81 -8.36
N LYS A 155 -10.52 -8.56 -9.46
CA LYS A 155 -10.19 -10.00 -9.49
C LYS A 155 -8.69 -10.24 -9.37
N ARG A 156 -7.87 -9.49 -10.11
CA ARG A 156 -6.41 -9.59 -10.12
C ARG A 156 -5.80 -9.34 -8.73
N HIS A 157 -6.34 -8.35 -8.00
CA HIS A 157 -5.89 -8.01 -6.65
C HIS A 157 -6.54 -8.82 -5.53
N GLY A 158 -7.24 -9.91 -5.85
CA GLY A 158 -7.77 -10.84 -4.85
C GLY A 158 -8.93 -10.28 -4.02
N ILE A 159 -9.75 -9.42 -4.61
CA ILE A 159 -10.98 -8.98 -3.97
C ILE A 159 -11.98 -10.16 -3.90
N LYS A 160 -12.37 -10.54 -2.68
CA LYS A 160 -13.22 -11.74 -2.42
C LYS A 160 -14.61 -11.66 -3.09
N TYR A 161 -15.17 -10.44 -3.19
CA TYR A 161 -16.51 -10.23 -3.75
C TYR A 161 -16.47 -9.12 -4.82
N PRO A 162 -15.80 -9.36 -5.96
CA PRO A 162 -15.48 -8.30 -6.93
C PRO A 162 -16.73 -7.60 -7.50
N LYS A 163 -17.84 -8.32 -7.69
CA LYS A 163 -19.09 -7.71 -8.18
C LYS A 163 -19.70 -6.73 -7.17
N ILE A 164 -19.67 -7.08 -5.88
CA ILE A 164 -20.16 -6.19 -4.81
C ILE A 164 -19.25 -4.97 -4.65
N VAL A 165 -17.92 -5.17 -4.68
CA VAL A 165 -16.95 -4.07 -4.54
C VAL A 165 -16.95 -3.16 -5.76
N LEU A 166 -17.19 -3.69 -6.97
CA LEU A 166 -17.45 -2.89 -8.17
C LEU A 166 -18.67 -1.97 -7.96
N ALA A 167 -19.78 -2.53 -7.47
CA ALA A 167 -20.98 -1.76 -7.19
C ALA A 167 -20.74 -0.67 -6.12
N GLN A 168 -19.91 -0.95 -5.10
CA GLN A 168 -19.48 0.07 -4.14
C GLN A 168 -18.70 1.18 -4.82
N ALA A 169 -17.71 0.88 -5.65
CA ALA A 169 -16.94 1.90 -6.38
C ALA A 169 -17.84 2.78 -7.26
N ILE A 170 -18.78 2.18 -7.99
CA ILE A 170 -19.76 2.91 -8.81
C ILE A 170 -20.59 3.86 -7.93
N LEU A 171 -21.06 3.37 -6.77
CA LEU A 171 -21.88 4.16 -5.84
C LEU A 171 -21.09 5.32 -5.21
N GLU A 172 -19.89 5.04 -4.68
CA GLU A 172 -19.03 6.03 -4.00
C GLU A 172 -18.56 7.14 -4.94
N THR A 173 -18.33 6.78 -6.19
CA THR A 173 -17.79 7.71 -7.18
C THR A 173 -18.85 8.39 -8.06
N GLY A 174 -20.11 8.01 -7.91
CA GLY A 174 -21.17 8.46 -8.84
C GLY A 174 -20.84 8.08 -10.28
N ALA A 175 -20.55 6.80 -10.51
CA ALA A 175 -20.09 6.25 -11.80
C ALA A 175 -18.79 6.94 -12.30
N PHE A 176 -17.80 7.03 -11.41
CA PHE A 176 -16.45 7.58 -11.65
C PHE A 176 -16.39 9.09 -11.90
N ARG A 177 -17.46 9.84 -11.56
CA ARG A 177 -17.58 11.28 -11.82
C ARG A 177 -17.23 12.15 -10.62
N SER A 178 -17.14 11.60 -9.39
CA SER A 178 -16.88 12.39 -8.20
C SER A 178 -15.50 13.07 -8.25
N ARG A 179 -15.38 14.20 -7.60
CA ARG A 179 -14.14 14.95 -7.48
C ARG A 179 -13.02 14.10 -6.85
N VAL A 180 -13.34 13.37 -5.79
CA VAL A 180 -12.38 12.49 -5.07
C VAL A 180 -11.88 11.36 -5.99
N CYS A 181 -12.74 10.82 -6.85
CA CYS A 181 -12.32 9.83 -7.85
C CYS A 181 -11.35 10.44 -8.87
N ARG A 182 -11.68 11.62 -9.42
CA ARG A 182 -10.90 12.21 -10.52
C ARG A 182 -9.59 12.86 -10.06
N GLU A 183 -9.57 13.52 -8.91
CA GLU A 183 -8.40 14.24 -8.41
C GLU A 183 -7.50 13.39 -7.53
N ASN A 184 -8.06 12.39 -6.85
CA ASN A 184 -7.34 11.56 -5.89
C ASN A 184 -7.22 10.09 -6.30
N ASN A 185 -7.75 9.68 -7.46
CA ASN A 185 -7.81 8.28 -7.90
C ASN A 185 -8.41 7.32 -6.83
N ASN A 186 -9.29 7.84 -5.97
CA ASN A 186 -9.81 7.13 -4.81
C ASN A 186 -11.25 6.67 -5.08
N LEU A 187 -11.39 5.39 -5.45
CA LEU A 187 -12.65 4.80 -5.89
C LEU A 187 -13.61 4.46 -4.74
N PHE A 188 -13.13 4.41 -3.51
CA PHE A 188 -13.86 3.89 -2.36
C PHE A 188 -14.06 4.93 -1.25
N GLY A 189 -13.73 6.21 -1.52
CA GLY A 189 -13.83 7.26 -0.53
C GLY A 189 -12.97 7.02 0.71
N LEU A 190 -11.86 6.29 0.57
CA LEU A 190 -10.96 5.97 1.68
C LEU A 190 -10.41 7.24 2.32
N ARG A 191 -10.42 7.28 3.66
CA ARG A 191 -10.05 8.47 4.44
C ARG A 191 -9.01 8.13 5.51
N HIS A 192 -8.22 9.14 5.84
CA HIS A 192 -7.37 9.20 7.03
C HIS A 192 -7.75 10.42 7.87
N SER A 193 -7.06 10.65 8.99
CA SER A 193 -7.40 11.73 9.95
C SER A 193 -7.40 13.15 9.36
N LYS A 194 -6.68 13.37 8.25
CA LYS A 194 -6.55 14.69 7.61
C LYS A 194 -7.33 14.83 6.29
N GLY A 195 -8.08 13.82 5.85
CA GLY A 195 -8.84 13.90 4.59
C GLY A 195 -8.94 12.59 3.82
N TYR A 196 -9.09 12.69 2.52
CA TYR A 196 -9.10 11.53 1.63
C TYR A 196 -7.68 11.09 1.26
N TYR A 197 -7.48 9.79 1.08
CA TYR A 197 -6.27 9.28 0.43
C TYR A 197 -6.25 9.75 -1.03
N ALA A 198 -5.05 10.09 -1.52
CA ALA A 198 -4.78 10.33 -2.92
C ALA A 198 -3.78 9.28 -3.41
N PHE A 199 -4.02 8.75 -4.60
CA PHE A 199 -3.23 7.71 -5.25
C PHE A 199 -2.71 8.23 -6.59
N GLU A 200 -1.58 7.72 -7.04
CA GLU A 200 -1.03 8.06 -8.36
C GLU A 200 -1.87 7.44 -9.48
N HIS A 201 -2.37 6.22 -9.23
CA HIS A 201 -3.22 5.49 -10.15
C HIS A 201 -4.45 4.92 -9.42
N TRP A 202 -5.61 4.87 -10.10
CA TRP A 202 -6.87 4.39 -9.51
C TRP A 202 -6.80 2.95 -8.99
N GLU A 203 -5.95 2.11 -9.59
CA GLU A 203 -5.78 0.71 -9.18
C GLU A 203 -5.16 0.57 -7.80
N GLU A 204 -4.36 1.54 -7.36
CA GLU A 204 -3.83 1.58 -5.99
C GLU A 204 -4.94 1.69 -4.96
N SER A 205 -6.05 2.36 -5.30
CA SER A 205 -7.21 2.40 -4.40
C SER A 205 -7.90 1.05 -4.24
N VAL A 206 -7.80 0.15 -5.23
CA VAL A 206 -8.27 -1.25 -5.15
C VAL A 206 -7.42 -2.02 -4.14
N ILE A 207 -6.11 -1.89 -4.24
CA ILE A 207 -5.15 -2.49 -3.31
C ILE A 207 -5.41 -1.97 -1.89
N ALA A 208 -5.54 -0.64 -1.74
CA ALA A 208 -5.84 -0.01 -0.46
C ALA A 208 -7.19 -0.48 0.12
N TYR A 209 -8.20 -0.69 -0.71
CA TYR A 209 -9.48 -1.26 -0.27
C TYR A 209 -9.31 -2.68 0.26
N ARG A 210 -8.58 -3.55 -0.44
CA ARG A 210 -8.25 -4.90 0.03
C ARG A 210 -7.61 -4.84 1.42
N ASP A 211 -6.60 -4.02 1.56
CA ASP A 211 -5.71 -4.01 2.72
C ASP A 211 -6.29 -3.24 3.92
N LYS A 212 -7.17 -2.23 3.69
CA LYS A 212 -7.78 -1.43 4.76
C LYS A 212 -9.20 -1.85 5.13
N VAL A 213 -9.93 -2.44 4.20
CA VAL A 213 -11.35 -2.76 4.38
C VAL A 213 -11.56 -4.26 4.39
N GLN A 214 -11.22 -4.96 3.30
CA GLN A 214 -11.52 -6.37 3.12
C GLN A 214 -10.88 -7.26 4.19
N TYR A 215 -9.68 -6.92 4.70
CA TYR A 215 -9.03 -7.73 5.75
C TYR A 215 -9.87 -7.90 7.02
N LYS A 216 -10.83 -6.99 7.26
CA LYS A 216 -11.78 -7.06 8.39
C LYS A 216 -12.92 -8.06 8.17
N HIS A 217 -13.04 -8.59 6.95
CA HIS A 217 -14.08 -9.57 6.60
C HIS A 217 -13.76 -10.93 7.22
N ARG A 218 -14.74 -11.51 7.93
CA ARG A 218 -14.61 -12.80 8.60
C ARG A 218 -14.96 -13.94 7.63
N ASP A 219 -14.39 -15.12 7.84
CA ASP A 219 -14.74 -16.29 7.06
C ASP A 219 -16.23 -16.64 7.28
N ASN A 220 -16.89 -17.01 6.17
CA ASN A 220 -18.34 -17.31 6.11
C ASN A 220 -19.29 -16.14 6.44
N GLU A 221 -18.78 -14.92 6.61
CA GLU A 221 -19.61 -13.74 6.80
C GLU A 221 -20.23 -13.28 5.48
N ASN A 222 -21.54 -12.99 5.47
CA ASN A 222 -22.19 -12.36 4.33
C ASN A 222 -21.61 -10.93 4.13
N TYR A 223 -21.18 -10.60 2.90
CA TYR A 223 -20.46 -9.36 2.64
C TYR A 223 -21.28 -8.09 2.92
N TYR A 224 -22.58 -8.13 2.70
CA TYR A 224 -23.46 -7.00 3.04
C TYR A 224 -23.61 -6.81 4.57
N SER A 225 -23.59 -7.90 5.32
CA SER A 225 -23.58 -7.87 6.79
C SER A 225 -22.25 -7.34 7.31
N PHE A 226 -21.15 -7.75 6.68
CA PHE A 226 -19.82 -7.21 6.93
C PHE A 226 -19.79 -5.69 6.76
N LEU A 227 -20.27 -5.15 5.63
CA LEU A 227 -20.30 -3.70 5.39
C LEU A 227 -21.07 -2.93 6.46
N ARG A 228 -22.19 -3.49 6.94
CA ARG A 228 -22.94 -2.89 8.07
C ARG A 228 -22.15 -2.97 9.37
N ARG A 229 -21.55 -4.13 9.67
CA ARG A 229 -20.80 -4.36 10.91
C ARG A 229 -19.61 -3.41 11.06
N ILE A 230 -18.89 -3.16 9.98
CA ILE A 230 -17.74 -2.23 10.02
C ILE A 230 -18.14 -0.77 9.92
N GLY A 231 -19.43 -0.45 9.75
CA GLY A 231 -19.89 0.92 9.57
C GLY A 231 -19.31 1.58 8.32
N TYR A 232 -19.22 0.84 7.20
CA TYR A 232 -18.59 1.32 5.98
C TYR A 232 -19.18 2.66 5.49
N SER A 233 -20.48 2.85 5.68
CA SER A 233 -21.17 4.11 5.39
C SER A 233 -22.13 4.46 6.52
N THR A 234 -22.30 5.74 6.79
CA THR A 234 -23.30 6.27 7.73
C THR A 234 -24.73 6.24 7.18
N SER A 235 -24.89 6.06 5.86
CA SER A 235 -26.21 5.99 5.22
C SER A 235 -26.88 4.64 5.50
N LYS A 236 -28.11 4.70 6.07
CA LYS A 236 -28.92 3.50 6.33
C LYS A 236 -29.28 2.72 5.05
N ASP A 237 -29.35 3.41 3.92
CA ASP A 237 -29.70 2.85 2.62
C ASP A 237 -28.51 2.33 1.82
N TYR A 238 -27.30 2.46 2.33
CA TYR A 238 -26.09 2.14 1.59
C TYR A 238 -26.11 0.73 0.99
N VAL A 239 -26.34 -0.27 1.83
CA VAL A 239 -26.35 -1.69 1.41
C VAL A 239 -27.48 -1.97 0.40
N ARG A 240 -28.65 -1.33 0.54
CA ARG A 240 -29.74 -1.45 -0.43
C ARG A 240 -29.30 -0.93 -1.81
N ARG A 241 -28.71 0.27 -1.85
CA ARG A 241 -28.21 0.89 -3.09
C ARG A 241 -27.10 0.07 -3.76
N VAL A 242 -26.18 -0.51 -2.97
CA VAL A 242 -25.15 -1.41 -3.51
C VAL A 242 -25.79 -2.63 -4.16
N ARG A 243 -26.82 -3.25 -3.52
CA ARG A 243 -27.55 -4.40 -4.10
C ARG A 243 -28.27 -4.04 -5.40
N GLU A 244 -28.88 -2.88 -5.46
CA GLU A 244 -29.55 -2.40 -6.67
C GLU A 244 -28.56 -2.31 -7.84
N ILE A 245 -27.37 -1.77 -7.61
CA ILE A 245 -26.31 -1.72 -8.63
C ILE A 245 -25.81 -3.13 -8.98
N VAL A 246 -25.60 -4.01 -8.00
CA VAL A 246 -25.19 -5.41 -8.27
C VAL A 246 -26.18 -6.13 -9.18
N ASN A 247 -27.48 -5.85 -9.03
CA ASN A 247 -28.51 -6.47 -9.87
C ASN A 247 -28.55 -5.91 -11.30
N GLN A 248 -27.96 -4.74 -11.54
CA GLN A 248 -27.86 -4.10 -12.86
C GLN A 248 -26.56 -4.46 -13.61
N LEU A 249 -25.55 -4.98 -12.91
CA LEU A 249 -24.28 -5.47 -13.45
C LEU A 249 -24.38 -6.92 -13.93
#